data_b5c58e094521e31281635cab926f5f65
#
_entry.id   b5c58e094521e31281635cab926f5f65
#
_cell.length_a   1.000
_cell.length_b   1.000
_cell.length_c   1.000
_cell.angle_alpha   90.00
_cell.angle_beta   90.00
_cell.angle_gamma   90.00
#
_symmetry.space_group_name_H-M   'P 1'
#
loop_
_entity.id
_entity.type
_entity.pdbx_description
1 polymer ?
#
loop_
_entity_poly.entity_id
_entity_poly.type
_entity_poly.pdbx_seq_one_letter_code
_entity_poly.pdbx_strand_id
1 'polypeptide(L)'
;MYLQNLHTHSHYCDGADSPEEMICTAMEKGFESIGFSGHSYMEFAKQFFRWGDKTEEYKSEITKLKEKYKGQINVFLGLEVEPCSKPDMSGYDYLIGSIHYFDFDGEYVGFDRSAAEVERIINCHFNGDGMAYAKRYYESLAKLYTYGNFDIIGHFDLITKHAETHNFFDMESKEYLNFAFEAAGALKGKIQFFEVNTGAIARGYRTSPYPSIPIIKELKRLGFGAVITSDCHDRNYVDCYFNEASELLKYCGFKEKYILTESGFEAVAI
;
A
#
# COMPACT_ATOMS: atom_id res chain seq x y z
N MET A 1 -1.08 -8.56 21.07
CA MET A 1 -0.49 -8.07 19.79
C MET A 1 -0.82 -6.60 19.67
N TYR A 2 0.15 -5.72 19.39
CA TYR A 2 -0.15 -4.31 19.10
C TYR A 2 -0.90 -4.20 17.77
N LEU A 3 -2.11 -3.63 17.78
CA LEU A 3 -2.92 -3.44 16.59
C LEU A 3 -2.77 -2.02 16.07
N GLN A 4 -2.23 -1.89 14.88
CA GLN A 4 -2.13 -0.65 14.12
C GLN A 4 -2.38 -0.93 12.65
N ASN A 5 -3.14 -0.06 11.99
CA ASN A 5 -3.29 -0.04 10.55
C ASN A 5 -2.88 1.34 10.03
N LEU A 6 -1.88 1.39 9.17
CA LEU A 6 -1.39 2.63 8.57
C LEU A 6 -1.84 2.81 7.12
N HIS A 7 -2.57 1.83 6.53
CA HIS A 7 -3.08 1.94 5.17
C HIS A 7 -4.59 1.81 5.18
N THR A 8 -5.25 2.96 5.23
CA THR A 8 -6.71 3.06 5.25
C THR A 8 -7.19 4.21 4.38
N HIS A 9 -8.28 3.97 3.67
CA HIS A 9 -8.95 4.92 2.79
C HIS A 9 -10.24 5.43 3.43
N SER A 10 -10.66 6.63 3.06
CA SER A 10 -11.89 7.24 3.56
C SER A 10 -12.65 7.91 2.43
N HIS A 11 -13.78 8.51 2.74
CA HIS A 11 -14.60 9.24 1.77
C HIS A 11 -13.87 10.41 1.07
N TYR A 12 -12.66 10.78 1.53
CA TYR A 12 -11.84 11.80 0.86
C TYR A 12 -11.21 11.30 -0.45
N CYS A 13 -11.08 9.99 -0.63
CA CYS A 13 -10.73 9.36 -1.90
C CYS A 13 -11.83 8.38 -2.31
N ASP A 14 -11.58 7.11 -2.31
CA ASP A 14 -12.48 6.04 -2.76
C ASP A 14 -12.96 5.11 -1.64
N GLY A 15 -12.65 5.43 -0.37
CA GLY A 15 -13.20 4.74 0.79
C GLY A 15 -14.67 5.07 1.02
N ALA A 16 -15.38 4.15 1.68
CA ALA A 16 -16.82 4.26 1.95
C ALA A 16 -17.16 5.14 3.15
N ASP A 17 -16.31 5.08 4.19
CA ASP A 17 -16.60 5.62 5.50
C ASP A 17 -15.86 6.95 5.76
N SER A 18 -16.38 7.73 6.72
CA SER A 18 -15.66 8.89 7.24
C SER A 18 -14.49 8.45 8.13
N PRO A 19 -13.44 9.29 8.27
CA PRO A 19 -12.34 9.00 9.17
C PRO A 19 -12.81 8.72 10.62
N GLU A 20 -13.82 9.44 11.08
CA GLU A 20 -14.32 9.25 12.45
C GLU A 20 -15.01 7.90 12.65
N GLU A 21 -15.82 7.43 11.68
CA GLU A 21 -16.43 6.10 11.74
C GLU A 21 -15.37 5.00 11.75
N MET A 22 -14.28 5.17 11.01
CA MET A 22 -13.14 4.24 11.00
C MET A 22 -12.42 4.22 12.34
N ILE A 23 -12.20 5.39 12.99
CA ILE A 23 -11.61 5.49 14.33
C ILE A 23 -12.47 4.76 15.35
N CYS A 24 -13.78 4.99 15.35
CA CYS A 24 -14.70 4.31 16.28
C CYS A 24 -14.63 2.79 16.11
N THR A 25 -14.66 2.30 14.89
CA THR A 25 -14.54 0.85 14.61
C THR A 25 -13.17 0.30 15.02
N ALA A 26 -12.09 1.02 14.79
CA ALA A 26 -10.76 0.61 15.23
C ALA A 26 -10.69 0.50 16.77
N MET A 27 -11.27 1.45 17.49
CA MET A 27 -11.35 1.41 18.96
C MET A 27 -12.17 0.22 19.45
N GLU A 28 -13.33 -0.07 18.84
CA GLU A 28 -14.17 -1.23 19.15
C GLU A 28 -13.43 -2.55 18.94
N LYS A 29 -12.52 -2.62 17.97
CA LYS A 29 -11.68 -3.77 17.66
C LYS A 29 -10.38 -3.82 18.48
N GLY A 30 -10.16 -2.84 19.37
CA GLY A 30 -8.99 -2.82 20.28
C GLY A 30 -7.69 -2.34 19.63
N PHE A 31 -7.77 -1.49 18.60
CA PHE A 31 -6.59 -0.86 18.03
C PHE A 31 -6.02 0.20 18.99
N GLU A 32 -4.70 0.23 19.12
CA GLU A 32 -3.99 1.27 19.86
C GLU A 32 -3.69 2.49 18.98
N SER A 33 -3.70 2.29 17.66
CA SER A 33 -3.51 3.40 16.71
C SER A 33 -4.06 3.09 15.32
N ILE A 34 -4.43 4.14 14.61
CA ILE A 34 -4.86 4.10 13.21
C ILE A 34 -4.22 5.25 12.43
N GLY A 35 -3.79 4.99 11.21
CA GLY A 35 -3.32 6.00 10.28
C GLY A 35 -4.23 6.08 9.06
N PHE A 36 -4.46 7.28 8.58
CA PHE A 36 -5.18 7.55 7.35
C PHE A 36 -4.18 7.84 6.24
N SER A 37 -4.29 7.13 5.14
CA SER A 37 -3.38 7.27 3.99
C SER A 37 -4.15 7.21 2.67
N GLY A 38 -5.25 7.94 2.58
CA GLY A 38 -6.00 8.03 1.33
C GLY A 38 -5.11 8.40 0.14
N HIS A 39 -5.53 8.08 -1.07
CA HIS A 39 -4.79 8.37 -2.29
C HIS A 39 -4.46 9.86 -2.44
N SER A 40 -3.24 10.15 -2.87
CA SER A 40 -2.87 11.49 -3.34
C SER A 40 -3.77 11.89 -4.52
N TYR A 41 -4.28 13.14 -4.53
CA TYR A 41 -5.18 13.60 -5.59
C TYR A 41 -4.54 13.50 -6.97
N MET A 42 -5.29 12.99 -7.94
CA MET A 42 -4.87 12.80 -9.32
C MET A 42 -5.88 13.44 -10.27
N GLU A 43 -5.54 14.59 -10.87
CA GLU A 43 -6.42 15.27 -11.82
C GLU A 43 -6.76 14.40 -13.04
N PHE A 44 -5.80 13.58 -13.51
CA PHE A 44 -6.02 12.65 -14.62
C PHE A 44 -6.91 11.44 -14.26
N ALA A 45 -7.15 11.22 -12.97
CA ALA A 45 -7.96 10.13 -12.44
C ALA A 45 -9.04 10.63 -11.45
N LYS A 46 -9.52 11.86 -11.64
CA LYS A 46 -10.46 12.54 -10.74
C LYS A 46 -11.78 11.81 -10.49
N GLN A 47 -12.16 10.85 -11.34
CA GLN A 47 -13.34 10.01 -11.13
C GLN A 47 -13.29 9.14 -9.87
N PHE A 48 -12.08 8.94 -9.29
CA PHE A 48 -11.89 8.26 -8.00
C PHE A 48 -12.00 9.20 -6.78
N PHE A 49 -12.10 10.50 -7.02
CA PHE A 49 -12.20 11.51 -5.98
C PHE A 49 -13.58 12.15 -6.04
N ARG A 50 -14.52 11.58 -5.27
CA ARG A 50 -15.94 11.96 -5.26
C ARG A 50 -16.18 13.45 -5.12
N TRP A 51 -15.32 14.15 -4.39
CA TRP A 51 -15.47 15.55 -4.06
C TRP A 51 -14.43 16.46 -4.74
N GLY A 52 -13.66 15.94 -5.70
CA GLY A 52 -12.49 16.62 -6.27
C GLY A 52 -11.31 16.67 -5.30
N ASP A 53 -10.39 17.61 -5.51
CA ASP A 53 -9.27 17.80 -4.59
C ASP A 53 -9.75 18.36 -3.24
N LYS A 54 -9.62 17.54 -2.21
CA LYS A 54 -9.98 17.84 -0.82
C LYS A 54 -8.81 17.62 0.14
N THR A 55 -7.59 17.77 -0.37
CA THR A 55 -6.36 17.52 0.40
C THR A 55 -6.31 18.33 1.68
N GLU A 56 -6.66 19.63 1.63
CA GLU A 56 -6.60 20.50 2.81
C GLU A 56 -7.70 20.18 3.82
N GLU A 57 -8.92 19.85 3.35
CA GLU A 57 -10.01 19.43 4.21
C GLU A 57 -9.67 18.09 4.90
N TYR A 58 -9.08 17.15 4.16
CA TYR A 58 -8.59 15.88 4.69
C TYR A 58 -7.57 16.10 5.82
N LYS A 59 -6.51 16.88 5.57
CA LYS A 59 -5.50 17.21 6.58
C LYS A 59 -6.11 17.84 7.82
N SER A 60 -7.02 18.81 7.60
CA SER A 60 -7.70 19.52 8.69
C SER A 60 -8.57 18.59 9.54
N GLU A 61 -9.34 17.69 8.91
CA GLU A 61 -10.18 16.75 9.63
C GLU A 61 -9.36 15.73 10.44
N ILE A 62 -8.37 15.09 9.83
CA ILE A 62 -7.52 14.12 10.55
C ILE A 62 -6.81 14.80 11.73
N THR A 63 -6.31 16.02 11.55
CA THR A 63 -5.68 16.78 12.65
C THR A 63 -6.65 17.04 13.79
N LYS A 64 -7.90 17.41 13.50
CA LYS A 64 -8.94 17.61 14.53
C LYS A 64 -9.29 16.30 15.24
N LEU A 65 -9.38 15.20 14.51
CA LEU A 65 -9.66 13.88 15.07
C LEU A 65 -8.50 13.38 15.94
N LYS A 66 -7.26 13.63 15.55
CA LYS A 66 -6.05 13.35 16.36
C LYS A 66 -6.17 14.01 17.75
N GLU A 67 -6.54 15.28 17.80
CA GLU A 67 -6.75 15.98 19.09
C GLU A 67 -8.00 15.48 19.85
N LYS A 68 -9.09 15.19 19.14
CA LYS A 68 -10.36 14.71 19.73
C LYS A 68 -10.20 13.37 20.45
N TYR A 69 -9.44 12.46 19.86
CA TYR A 69 -9.27 11.08 20.37
C TYR A 69 -7.98 10.89 21.16
N LYS A 70 -7.25 11.96 21.44
CA LYS A 70 -6.01 11.93 22.22
C LYS A 70 -6.20 11.23 23.56
N GLY A 71 -5.32 10.29 23.86
CA GLY A 71 -5.40 9.46 25.07
C GLY A 71 -6.40 8.30 25.00
N GLN A 72 -7.13 8.14 23.90
CA GLN A 72 -8.00 7.01 23.63
C GLN A 72 -7.39 6.09 22.55
N ILE A 73 -7.03 6.66 21.41
CA ILE A 73 -6.34 6.00 20.32
C ILE A 73 -5.41 7.00 19.61
N ASN A 74 -4.24 6.55 19.17
CA ASN A 74 -3.34 7.41 18.40
C ASN A 74 -3.81 7.47 16.95
N VAL A 75 -4.00 8.67 16.41
CA VAL A 75 -4.41 8.91 15.03
C VAL A 75 -3.25 9.53 14.27
N PHE A 76 -2.89 8.98 13.11
CA PHE A 76 -1.81 9.47 12.26
C PHE A 76 -2.34 9.96 10.91
N LEU A 77 -1.80 11.09 10.46
CA LEU A 77 -2.07 11.65 9.15
C LEU A 77 -1.01 11.14 8.15
N GLY A 78 -1.39 10.29 7.26
CA GLY A 78 -0.56 9.79 6.17
C GLY A 78 -1.10 10.13 4.80
N LEU A 79 -0.38 9.70 3.78
CA LEU A 79 -0.79 9.79 2.38
C LEU A 79 -0.24 8.59 1.61
N GLU A 80 -1.08 7.94 0.82
CA GLU A 80 -0.64 7.02 -0.21
C GLU A 80 -0.35 7.80 -1.49
N VAL A 81 0.93 7.87 -1.84
CA VAL A 81 1.42 8.70 -2.94
C VAL A 81 1.59 7.86 -4.19
N GLU A 82 0.81 8.19 -5.23
CA GLU A 82 1.08 7.79 -6.59
C GLU A 82 2.06 8.80 -7.22
N PRO A 83 3.27 8.39 -7.65
CA PRO A 83 4.27 9.31 -8.18
C PRO A 83 3.80 10.22 -9.32
N CYS A 84 2.87 9.73 -10.15
CA CYS A 84 2.30 10.51 -11.25
C CYS A 84 1.45 11.71 -10.77
N SER A 85 0.98 11.71 -9.52
CA SER A 85 0.14 12.78 -8.96
C SER A 85 0.94 14.03 -8.56
N LYS A 86 2.22 13.87 -8.19
CA LYS A 86 3.13 14.95 -7.76
C LYS A 86 2.56 15.85 -6.67
N PRO A 87 2.05 15.30 -5.56
CA PRO A 87 1.41 16.10 -4.52
C PRO A 87 2.44 16.88 -3.68
N ASP A 88 1.96 17.87 -2.92
CA ASP A 88 2.73 18.36 -1.79
C ASP A 88 2.75 17.31 -0.67
N MET A 89 3.92 16.77 -0.39
CA MET A 89 4.14 15.73 0.62
C MET A 89 4.48 16.28 2.01
N SER A 90 4.38 17.58 2.23
CA SER A 90 4.67 18.20 3.52
C SER A 90 3.50 18.05 4.51
N GLY A 91 3.84 17.98 5.80
CA GLY A 91 2.85 18.00 6.89
C GLY A 91 2.12 16.68 7.15
N TYR A 92 2.62 15.57 6.62
CA TYR A 92 2.15 14.22 6.94
C TYR A 92 3.04 13.58 8.02
N ASP A 93 2.46 12.73 8.85
CA ASP A 93 3.19 11.94 9.85
C ASP A 93 3.99 10.80 9.20
N TYR A 94 3.50 10.26 8.05
CA TYR A 94 4.16 9.22 7.25
C TYR A 94 3.65 9.22 5.81
N LEU A 95 4.43 8.62 4.90
CA LEU A 95 4.11 8.49 3.48
C LEU A 95 4.26 7.03 3.02
N ILE A 96 3.25 6.54 2.31
CA ILE A 96 3.29 5.27 1.59
C ILE A 96 3.53 5.59 0.11
N GLY A 97 4.55 5.00 -0.49
CA GLY A 97 4.78 5.12 -1.93
C GLY A 97 4.22 3.91 -2.67
N SER A 98 3.34 4.13 -3.61
CA SER A 98 2.62 3.08 -4.35
C SER A 98 2.61 3.36 -5.85
N ILE A 99 2.67 2.32 -6.66
CA ILE A 99 2.57 2.41 -8.12
C ILE A 99 1.25 1.78 -8.57
N HIS A 100 0.36 2.60 -9.15
CA HIS A 100 -0.91 2.16 -9.73
C HIS A 100 -1.01 2.46 -11.23
N TYR A 101 -0.10 3.29 -11.75
CA TYR A 101 -0.14 3.75 -13.13
C TYR A 101 1.20 3.55 -13.82
N PHE A 102 1.13 3.14 -15.08
CA PHE A 102 2.26 3.29 -16.00
C PHE A 102 2.20 4.67 -16.65
N ASP A 103 3.38 5.28 -16.80
CA ASP A 103 3.56 6.49 -17.60
C ASP A 103 4.10 6.07 -18.98
N PHE A 104 3.30 6.29 -20.01
CA PHE A 104 3.66 6.13 -21.41
C PHE A 104 3.75 7.51 -22.05
N ASP A 105 4.88 8.21 -21.84
CA ASP A 105 5.15 9.54 -22.39
C ASP A 105 4.06 10.59 -22.04
N GLY A 106 3.56 10.55 -20.79
CA GLY A 106 2.53 11.45 -20.27
C GLY A 106 1.10 10.91 -20.37
N GLU A 107 0.89 9.75 -20.98
CA GLU A 107 -0.35 8.99 -20.86
C GLU A 107 -0.29 8.07 -19.64
N TYR A 108 -1.11 8.34 -18.62
CA TYR A 108 -1.15 7.55 -17.40
C TYR A 108 -2.19 6.45 -17.50
N VAL A 109 -1.73 5.20 -17.47
CA VAL A 109 -2.57 4.00 -17.64
C VAL A 109 -2.59 3.21 -16.33
N GLY A 110 -3.75 3.21 -15.64
CA GLY A 110 -3.96 2.42 -14.43
C GLY A 110 -4.08 0.93 -14.73
N PHE A 111 -3.39 0.09 -13.98
CA PHE A 111 -3.25 -1.33 -14.30
C PHE A 111 -3.89 -2.28 -13.26
N ASP A 112 -4.57 -1.76 -12.25
CA ASP A 112 -5.07 -2.60 -11.14
C ASP A 112 -6.60 -2.72 -11.06
N ARG A 113 -7.36 -2.14 -12.01
CA ARG A 113 -8.82 -2.03 -11.94
C ARG A 113 -9.54 -3.36 -12.18
N SER A 114 -9.20 -4.05 -13.26
CA SER A 114 -9.83 -5.32 -13.64
C SER A 114 -8.90 -6.18 -14.48
N ALA A 115 -9.16 -7.50 -14.47
CA ALA A 115 -8.42 -8.44 -15.32
C ALA A 115 -8.54 -8.11 -16.82
N ALA A 116 -9.71 -7.68 -17.28
CA ALA A 116 -9.91 -7.26 -18.68
C ALA A 116 -9.08 -6.03 -19.05
N GLU A 117 -8.92 -5.09 -18.12
CA GLU A 117 -8.05 -3.92 -18.33
C GLU A 117 -6.58 -4.34 -18.40
N VAL A 118 -6.13 -5.25 -17.50
CA VAL A 118 -4.77 -5.81 -17.54
C VAL A 118 -4.50 -6.49 -18.88
N GLU A 119 -5.42 -7.32 -19.37
CA GLU A 119 -5.29 -7.99 -20.68
C GLU A 119 -5.18 -6.98 -21.82
N ARG A 120 -6.02 -5.93 -21.79
CA ARG A 120 -5.95 -4.84 -22.76
C ARG A 120 -4.60 -4.14 -22.75
N ILE A 121 -4.08 -3.82 -21.56
CA ILE A 121 -2.76 -3.16 -21.40
C ILE A 121 -1.65 -4.04 -21.97
N ILE A 122 -1.64 -5.34 -21.62
CA ILE A 122 -0.65 -6.29 -22.11
C ILE A 122 -0.69 -6.35 -23.64
N ASN A 123 -1.86 -6.44 -24.23
CA ASN A 123 -2.00 -6.52 -25.69
C ASN A 123 -1.60 -5.21 -26.39
N CYS A 124 -2.02 -4.05 -25.87
CA CYS A 124 -1.82 -2.76 -26.53
C CYS A 124 -0.40 -2.20 -26.36
N HIS A 125 0.22 -2.39 -25.17
CA HIS A 125 1.49 -1.74 -24.84
C HIS A 125 2.68 -2.72 -24.74
N PHE A 126 2.42 -4.03 -24.65
CA PHE A 126 3.45 -5.06 -24.48
C PHE A 126 3.37 -6.17 -25.52
N ASN A 127 2.62 -6.00 -26.61
CA ASN A 127 2.50 -6.97 -27.71
C ASN A 127 2.07 -8.39 -27.23
N GLY A 128 1.25 -8.48 -26.21
CA GLY A 128 0.83 -9.74 -25.60
C GLY A 128 1.83 -10.35 -24.62
N ASP A 129 2.97 -9.69 -24.34
CA ASP A 129 3.99 -10.18 -23.42
C ASP A 129 3.70 -9.75 -21.96
N GLY A 130 3.13 -10.69 -21.19
CA GLY A 130 2.84 -10.48 -19.77
C GLY A 130 4.10 -10.34 -18.89
N MET A 131 5.22 -10.95 -19.30
CA MET A 131 6.48 -10.80 -18.56
C MET A 131 7.09 -9.43 -18.75
N ALA A 132 6.99 -8.84 -19.95
CA ALA A 132 7.39 -7.45 -20.20
C ALA A 132 6.52 -6.46 -19.40
N TYR A 133 5.21 -6.74 -19.26
CA TYR A 133 4.31 -5.98 -18.40
C TYR A 133 4.74 -6.03 -16.92
N ALA A 134 5.02 -7.23 -16.38
CA ALA A 134 5.49 -7.38 -15.01
C ALA A 134 6.85 -6.71 -14.78
N LYS A 135 7.78 -6.84 -15.74
CA LYS A 135 9.08 -6.16 -15.72
C LYS A 135 8.92 -4.65 -15.63
N ARG A 136 8.05 -4.05 -16.45
CA ARG A 136 7.80 -2.61 -16.44
C ARG A 136 7.32 -2.11 -15.08
N TYR A 137 6.48 -2.88 -14.39
CA TYR A 137 6.04 -2.56 -13.04
C TYR A 137 7.23 -2.44 -12.07
N TYR A 138 8.08 -3.48 -12.02
CA TYR A 138 9.22 -3.49 -11.11
C TYR A 138 10.29 -2.45 -11.46
N GLU A 139 10.47 -2.13 -12.74
CA GLU A 139 11.31 -0.99 -13.18
C GLU A 139 10.77 0.35 -12.70
N SER A 140 9.45 0.51 -12.63
CA SER A 140 8.80 1.70 -12.06
C SER A 140 8.95 1.73 -10.54
N LEU A 141 8.69 0.61 -9.86
CA LEU A 141 8.84 0.47 -8.43
C LEU A 141 10.29 0.71 -7.98
N ALA A 142 11.28 0.22 -8.71
CA ALA A 142 12.71 0.43 -8.43
C ALA A 142 13.10 1.92 -8.40
N LYS A 143 12.33 2.78 -9.03
CA LYS A 143 12.55 4.24 -9.09
C LYS A 143 11.72 5.00 -8.05
N LEU A 144 10.91 4.35 -7.26
CA LEU A 144 9.98 4.99 -6.33
C LEU A 144 10.66 6.08 -5.48
N TYR A 145 11.85 5.78 -4.93
CA TYR A 145 12.63 6.71 -4.10
C TYR A 145 13.02 8.02 -4.81
N THR A 146 12.95 8.09 -6.14
CA THR A 146 13.30 9.31 -6.88
C THR A 146 12.17 10.35 -6.86
N TYR A 147 10.98 9.96 -6.46
CA TYR A 147 9.80 10.83 -6.42
C TYR A 147 9.57 11.47 -5.05
N GLY A 148 10.19 10.94 -3.99
CA GLY A 148 10.06 11.48 -2.65
C GLY A 148 10.67 10.61 -1.57
N ASN A 149 10.63 11.10 -0.34
CA ASN A 149 11.07 10.37 0.83
C ASN A 149 9.87 9.61 1.40
N PHE A 150 9.72 8.35 1.03
CA PHE A 150 8.67 7.47 1.53
C PHE A 150 9.16 6.68 2.74
N ASP A 151 8.25 6.43 3.68
CA ASP A 151 8.50 5.58 4.84
C ASP A 151 8.24 4.12 4.51
N ILE A 152 7.14 3.86 3.78
CA ILE A 152 6.61 2.52 3.52
C ILE A 152 6.48 2.32 2.00
N ILE A 153 6.90 1.16 1.51
CA ILE A 153 6.57 0.68 0.16
C ILE A 153 5.20 0.04 0.24
N GLY A 154 4.21 0.60 -0.48
CA GLY A 154 2.87 0.05 -0.59
C GLY A 154 2.86 -1.25 -1.40
N HIS A 155 1.93 -2.15 -1.12
CA HIS A 155 1.64 -3.41 -1.83
C HIS A 155 2.66 -3.80 -2.93
N PHE A 156 3.86 -4.19 -2.52
CA PHE A 156 5.09 -4.33 -3.31
C PHE A 156 4.92 -5.06 -4.65
N ASP A 157 4.01 -6.03 -4.74
CA ASP A 157 3.71 -6.80 -5.93
C ASP A 157 2.24 -6.65 -6.39
N LEU A 158 1.67 -5.43 -6.30
CA LEU A 158 0.30 -5.10 -6.73
C LEU A 158 -0.01 -5.59 -8.13
N ILE A 159 0.99 -5.65 -9.02
CA ILE A 159 0.88 -6.17 -10.38
C ILE A 159 0.25 -7.56 -10.45
N THR A 160 0.26 -8.30 -9.33
CA THR A 160 -0.30 -9.65 -9.21
C THR A 160 -1.77 -9.68 -8.78
N LYS A 161 -2.44 -8.52 -8.64
CA LYS A 161 -3.81 -8.41 -8.10
C LYS A 161 -4.81 -9.38 -8.74
N HIS A 162 -4.72 -9.57 -10.04
CA HIS A 162 -5.61 -10.47 -10.80
C HIS A 162 -4.92 -11.74 -11.29
N ALA A 163 -3.64 -11.96 -10.97
CA ALA A 163 -2.84 -13.03 -11.56
C ALA A 163 -3.13 -14.42 -10.94
N GLU A 164 -3.77 -14.51 -9.77
CA GLU A 164 -4.23 -15.80 -9.22
C GLU A 164 -5.39 -16.41 -10.03
N THR A 165 -6.20 -15.57 -10.67
CA THR A 165 -7.38 -15.99 -11.44
C THR A 165 -7.17 -15.93 -12.95
N HIS A 166 -6.16 -15.19 -13.41
CA HIS A 166 -5.84 -14.98 -14.82
C HIS A 166 -4.34 -15.17 -15.04
N ASN A 167 -4.00 -16.05 -15.96
CA ASN A 167 -2.60 -16.39 -16.26
C ASN A 167 -1.94 -15.35 -17.18
N PHE A 168 -1.71 -14.14 -16.67
CA PHE A 168 -1.04 -13.06 -17.41
C PHE A 168 0.46 -13.29 -17.55
N PHE A 169 1.09 -13.85 -16.52
CA PHE A 169 2.51 -14.17 -16.41
C PHE A 169 2.73 -15.20 -15.29
N ASP A 170 3.88 -15.89 -15.32
CA ASP A 170 4.26 -16.87 -14.29
C ASP A 170 4.93 -16.16 -13.09
N MET A 171 4.16 -15.97 -12.01
CA MET A 171 4.61 -15.35 -10.76
C MET A 171 5.64 -16.18 -9.97
N GLU A 172 5.78 -17.47 -10.29
CA GLU A 172 6.74 -18.37 -9.62
C GLU A 172 8.04 -18.52 -10.40
N SER A 173 8.08 -18.00 -11.64
CA SER A 173 9.26 -18.07 -12.48
C SER A 173 10.45 -17.32 -11.86
N LYS A 174 11.65 -17.84 -12.11
CA LYS A 174 12.89 -17.16 -11.72
C LYS A 174 13.00 -15.77 -12.34
N GLU A 175 12.52 -15.61 -13.56
CA GLU A 175 12.56 -14.34 -14.28
C GLU A 175 11.72 -13.28 -13.57
N TYR A 176 10.46 -13.61 -13.23
CA TYR A 176 9.57 -12.72 -12.48
C TYR A 176 10.17 -12.34 -11.10
N LEU A 177 10.64 -13.34 -10.35
CA LEU A 177 11.25 -13.09 -9.04
C LEU A 177 12.51 -12.24 -9.13
N ASN A 178 13.31 -12.38 -10.21
CA ASN A 178 14.46 -11.52 -10.42
C ASN A 178 14.05 -10.04 -10.58
N PHE A 179 12.98 -9.73 -11.32
CA PHE A 179 12.50 -8.36 -11.44
C PHE A 179 12.13 -7.77 -10.06
N ALA A 180 11.43 -8.55 -9.24
CA ALA A 180 11.05 -8.13 -7.89
C ALA A 180 12.28 -7.94 -6.99
N PHE A 181 13.27 -8.82 -7.06
CA PHE A 181 14.48 -8.76 -6.26
C PHE A 181 15.40 -7.60 -6.68
N GLU A 182 15.48 -7.30 -7.96
CA GLU A 182 16.19 -6.13 -8.48
C GLU A 182 15.54 -4.83 -7.97
N ALA A 183 14.21 -4.74 -8.01
CA ALA A 183 13.49 -3.59 -7.45
C ALA A 183 13.73 -3.45 -5.93
N ALA A 184 13.63 -4.54 -5.17
CA ALA A 184 13.95 -4.53 -3.73
C ALA A 184 15.39 -4.08 -3.47
N GLY A 185 16.35 -4.56 -4.26
CA GLY A 185 17.74 -4.14 -4.20
C GLY A 185 17.95 -2.65 -4.44
N ALA A 186 17.24 -2.09 -5.43
CA ALA A 186 17.29 -0.65 -5.76
C ALA A 186 16.72 0.24 -4.64
N LEU A 187 15.71 -0.25 -3.92
CA LEU A 187 15.04 0.46 -2.82
C LEU A 187 15.77 0.32 -1.47
N LYS A 188 16.69 -0.63 -1.35
CA LYS A 188 17.44 -0.87 -0.11
C LYS A 188 18.15 0.40 0.38
N GLY A 189 17.89 0.77 1.64
CA GLY A 189 18.47 1.96 2.27
C GLY A 189 17.94 3.30 1.74
N LYS A 190 16.90 3.26 0.90
CA LYS A 190 16.17 4.43 0.40
C LYS A 190 14.79 4.55 1.03
N ILE A 191 14.10 3.42 1.17
CA ILE A 191 12.85 3.30 1.89
C ILE A 191 13.07 2.22 2.96
N GLN A 192 12.55 2.44 4.15
CA GLN A 192 12.90 1.59 5.29
C GLN A 192 11.95 0.42 5.49
N PHE A 193 10.66 0.62 5.18
CA PHE A 193 9.62 -0.35 5.47
C PHE A 193 8.89 -0.80 4.21
N PHE A 194 8.32 -2.00 4.28
CA PHE A 194 7.30 -2.49 3.33
C PHE A 194 6.07 -2.93 4.12
N GLU A 195 4.92 -2.92 3.48
CA GLU A 195 3.70 -3.44 4.09
C GLU A 195 3.42 -4.89 3.71
N VAL A 196 2.95 -5.68 4.67
CA VAL A 196 2.17 -6.89 4.40
C VAL A 196 0.72 -6.44 4.32
N ASN A 197 0.24 -6.29 3.07
CA ASN A 197 -1.05 -5.70 2.76
C ASN A 197 -2.09 -6.79 2.50
N THR A 198 -3.16 -6.78 3.27
CA THR A 198 -4.21 -7.80 3.22
C THR A 198 -5.45 -7.38 2.42
N GLY A 199 -5.47 -6.17 1.86
CA GLY A 199 -6.63 -5.57 1.23
C GLY A 199 -7.18 -6.36 0.03
N ALA A 200 -6.32 -6.99 -0.76
CA ALA A 200 -6.77 -7.81 -1.88
C ALA A 200 -7.55 -9.05 -1.44
N ILE A 201 -7.24 -9.61 -0.27
CA ILE A 201 -7.98 -10.75 0.30
C ILE A 201 -9.37 -10.28 0.72
N ALA A 202 -9.45 -9.16 1.45
CA ALA A 202 -10.72 -8.58 1.88
C ALA A 202 -11.68 -8.32 0.71
N ARG A 203 -11.14 -7.91 -0.44
CA ARG A 203 -11.90 -7.61 -1.66
C ARG A 203 -12.10 -8.82 -2.59
N GLY A 204 -11.58 -10.01 -2.21
CA GLY A 204 -11.73 -11.25 -2.98
C GLY A 204 -10.90 -11.33 -4.27
N TYR A 205 -9.89 -10.51 -4.42
CA TYR A 205 -9.00 -10.54 -5.59
C TYR A 205 -7.89 -11.58 -5.44
N ARG A 206 -7.45 -11.87 -4.21
CA ARG A 206 -6.36 -12.80 -3.91
C ARG A 206 -6.69 -13.68 -2.72
N THR A 207 -5.95 -14.78 -2.60
CA THR A 207 -6.00 -15.70 -1.45
C THR A 207 -4.88 -15.45 -0.45
N SER A 208 -3.89 -14.63 -0.83
CA SER A 208 -2.72 -14.29 -0.03
C SER A 208 -2.46 -12.78 -0.03
N PRO A 209 -1.81 -12.22 1.01
CA PRO A 209 -1.49 -10.80 1.05
C PRO A 209 -0.38 -10.43 0.06
N TYR A 210 -0.18 -9.14 -0.18
CA TYR A 210 1.04 -8.61 -0.77
C TYR A 210 2.12 -8.41 0.31
N PRO A 211 3.41 -8.59 -0.03
CA PRO A 211 3.90 -9.32 -1.20
C PRO A 211 3.92 -10.82 -0.98
N SER A 212 4.22 -11.56 -2.05
CA SER A 212 4.37 -13.02 -2.00
C SER A 212 5.53 -13.48 -1.12
N ILE A 213 5.47 -14.72 -0.60
CA ILE A 213 6.47 -15.28 0.33
C ILE A 213 7.92 -15.13 -0.16
N PRO A 214 8.29 -15.45 -1.43
CA PRO A 214 9.66 -15.26 -1.89
C PRO A 214 10.12 -13.80 -1.78
N ILE A 215 9.24 -12.85 -2.09
CA ILE A 215 9.55 -11.42 -2.02
C ILE A 215 9.69 -10.96 -0.55
N ILE A 216 8.81 -11.40 0.36
CA ILE A 216 8.94 -11.10 1.81
C ILE A 216 10.29 -11.58 2.35
N LYS A 217 10.70 -12.80 1.98
CA LYS A 217 12.00 -13.37 2.41
C LYS A 217 13.18 -12.56 1.87
N GLU A 218 13.10 -12.10 0.63
CA GLU A 218 14.13 -11.26 0.04
C GLU A 218 14.20 -9.88 0.70
N LEU A 219 13.06 -9.22 0.92
CA LEU A 219 12.98 -7.94 1.64
C LEU A 219 13.59 -8.06 3.05
N LYS A 220 13.28 -9.15 3.76
CA LYS A 220 13.93 -9.45 5.05
C LYS A 220 15.44 -9.60 4.92
N ARG A 221 15.91 -10.38 3.93
CA ARG A 221 17.36 -10.58 3.68
C ARG A 221 18.08 -9.26 3.41
N LEU A 222 17.39 -8.33 2.77
CA LEU A 222 17.91 -6.99 2.48
C LEU A 222 17.84 -6.03 3.68
N GLY A 223 17.13 -6.39 4.76
CA GLY A 223 17.04 -5.62 6.01
C GLY A 223 15.88 -4.64 6.08
N PHE A 224 14.85 -4.81 5.25
CA PHE A 224 13.62 -4.02 5.38
C PHE A 224 12.84 -4.41 6.64
N GLY A 225 12.24 -3.41 7.31
CA GLY A 225 11.24 -3.62 8.34
C GLY A 225 9.86 -3.87 7.72
N ALA A 226 9.01 -4.64 8.42
CA ALA A 226 7.66 -4.92 7.96
C ALA A 226 6.61 -4.20 8.80
N VAL A 227 5.58 -3.63 8.17
CA VAL A 227 4.33 -3.20 8.79
C VAL A 227 3.19 -4.09 8.30
N ILE A 228 2.10 -4.21 9.06
CA ILE A 228 0.89 -4.94 8.62
C ILE A 228 -0.21 -3.92 8.39
N THR A 229 -0.86 -4.01 7.24
CA THR A 229 -1.92 -3.10 6.81
C THR A 229 -3.06 -3.85 6.16
N SER A 230 -4.25 -3.24 6.10
CA SER A 230 -5.37 -3.83 5.39
C SER A 230 -5.79 -3.09 4.13
N ASP A 231 -5.25 -1.89 3.87
CA ASP A 231 -5.62 -1.09 2.70
C ASP A 231 -7.16 -1.06 2.56
N CYS A 232 -7.82 -0.85 3.72
CA CYS A 232 -9.26 -0.98 3.80
C CYS A 232 -9.96 0.26 3.27
N HIS A 233 -10.97 0.02 2.44
CA HIS A 233 -11.87 1.03 1.88
C HIS A 233 -13.25 1.00 2.56
N ASP A 234 -13.42 0.13 3.55
CA ASP A 234 -14.61 -0.06 4.36
C ASP A 234 -14.15 -0.44 5.77
N ARG A 235 -14.70 0.24 6.78
CA ARG A 235 -14.34 0.06 8.20
C ARG A 235 -14.45 -1.36 8.71
N ASN A 236 -15.33 -2.18 8.11
CA ASN A 236 -15.51 -3.58 8.53
C ASN A 236 -14.24 -4.42 8.31
N TYR A 237 -13.34 -3.99 7.43
CA TYR A 237 -12.12 -4.69 7.06
C TYR A 237 -10.84 -4.09 7.67
N VAL A 238 -10.95 -3.20 8.67
CA VAL A 238 -9.80 -2.50 9.26
C VAL A 238 -8.74 -3.43 9.85
N ASP A 239 -9.12 -4.63 10.32
CA ASP A 239 -8.28 -5.68 10.90
C ASP A 239 -8.20 -6.95 10.04
N CYS A 240 -8.64 -6.89 8.80
CA CYS A 240 -8.78 -8.06 7.94
C CYS A 240 -7.47 -8.83 7.81
N TYR A 241 -7.47 -10.12 8.16
CA TYR A 241 -6.33 -11.07 8.07
C TYR A 241 -5.05 -10.64 8.82
N PHE A 242 -5.13 -9.80 9.85
CA PHE A 242 -3.94 -9.34 10.59
C PHE A 242 -3.24 -10.46 11.35
N ASN A 243 -3.99 -11.44 11.88
CA ASN A 243 -3.40 -12.60 12.53
C ASN A 243 -2.63 -13.46 11.54
N GLU A 244 -3.21 -13.73 10.38
CA GLU A 244 -2.60 -14.50 9.29
C GLU A 244 -1.37 -13.79 8.73
N ALA A 245 -1.41 -12.47 8.58
CA ALA A 245 -0.26 -11.67 8.17
C ALA A 245 0.88 -11.74 9.21
N SER A 246 0.56 -11.73 10.50
CA SER A 246 1.55 -11.93 11.56
C SER A 246 2.19 -13.32 11.52
N GLU A 247 1.39 -14.37 11.33
CA GLU A 247 1.91 -15.73 11.17
C GLU A 247 2.75 -15.89 9.89
N LEU A 248 2.36 -15.22 8.81
CA LEU A 248 3.15 -15.17 7.58
C LEU A 248 4.54 -14.53 7.79
N LEU A 249 4.59 -13.40 8.51
CA LEU A 249 5.86 -12.76 8.85
C LEU A 249 6.74 -13.68 9.70
N LYS A 250 6.17 -14.37 10.71
CA LYS A 250 6.90 -15.39 11.51
C LYS A 250 7.43 -16.50 10.62
N TYR A 251 6.61 -17.04 9.72
CA TYR A 251 7.01 -18.07 8.76
C TYR A 251 8.17 -17.58 7.86
N CYS A 252 8.16 -16.31 7.46
CA CYS A 252 9.25 -15.69 6.72
C CYS A 252 10.47 -15.34 7.60
N GLY A 253 10.39 -15.62 8.92
CA GLY A 253 11.48 -15.51 9.88
C GLY A 253 11.62 -14.13 10.52
N PHE A 254 10.64 -13.25 10.42
CA PHE A 254 10.57 -12.03 11.22
C PHE A 254 10.28 -12.39 12.68
N LYS A 255 10.83 -11.61 13.61
CA LYS A 255 10.56 -11.71 15.06
C LYS A 255 9.79 -10.49 15.55
N GLU A 256 9.78 -9.44 14.75
CA GLU A 256 9.20 -8.15 15.04
C GLU A 256 8.56 -7.57 13.79
N LYS A 257 7.59 -6.70 14.00
CA LYS A 257 7.04 -5.78 13.01
C LYS A 257 7.24 -4.36 13.49
N TYR A 258 7.06 -3.39 12.62
CA TYR A 258 7.15 -1.99 12.99
C TYR A 258 5.78 -1.36 13.14
N ILE A 259 5.70 -0.42 14.07
CA ILE A 259 4.55 0.44 14.31
C ILE A 259 5.02 1.89 14.31
N LEU A 260 4.15 2.80 13.91
CA LEU A 260 4.38 4.23 14.03
C LEU A 260 3.92 4.72 15.40
N THR A 261 4.78 5.46 16.08
CA THR A 261 4.52 6.15 17.35
C THR A 261 4.74 7.66 17.17
N GLU A 262 4.48 8.45 18.20
CA GLU A 262 4.82 9.89 18.20
C GLU A 262 6.35 10.13 18.08
N SER A 263 7.16 9.15 18.42
CA SER A 263 8.64 9.21 18.37
C SER A 263 9.19 8.70 17.02
N GLY A 264 8.35 8.18 16.13
CA GLY A 264 8.73 7.54 14.87
C GLY A 264 8.40 6.05 14.85
N PHE A 265 8.98 5.33 13.90
CA PHE A 265 8.76 3.88 13.77
C PHE A 265 9.55 3.10 14.82
N GLU A 266 8.86 2.21 15.53
CA GLU A 266 9.42 1.36 16.58
C GLU A 266 9.12 -0.11 16.32
N ALA A 267 10.09 -0.98 16.66
CA ALA A 267 9.94 -2.42 16.54
C ALA A 267 9.12 -2.99 17.71
N VAL A 268 8.15 -3.83 17.42
CA VAL A 268 7.36 -4.58 18.42
C VAL A 268 7.35 -6.06 18.06
N ALA A 269 7.35 -6.93 19.06
CA ALA A 269 7.27 -8.37 18.83
C ALA A 269 5.98 -8.76 18.09
N ILE A 270 6.09 -9.75 17.18
CA ILE A 270 4.95 -10.31 16.45
C ILE A 270 4.26 -11.37 17.31
#